data_69e00d31130efb9dd721dbc29df6762e
#
_entry.id   69e00d31130efb9dd721dbc29df6762e
#
_cell.length_a   1.000
_cell.length_b   1.000
_cell.length_c   1.000
_cell.angle_alpha   90.00
_cell.angle_beta   90.00
_cell.angle_gamma   90.00
#
_symmetry.space_group_name_H-M   'P 1'
#
loop_
_entity.id
_entity.type
_entity.pdbx_description
1 polymer ?
#
loop_
_entity_poly.entity_id
_entity_poly.type
_entity_poly.pdbx_seq_one_letter_code
_entity_poly.pdbx_strand_id
1 'polypeptide(L)'
;MDEYGWGLTSAGFRRPTYNELLDALEHKARELFGATANLTVRSPLGLFLRIFAWILNILFSVLEDVYNSRFVDTAVGTSLLNLGRAIGLRVLSAQKASGYIMVTGPPGVIVPAGWLVETAAGIQFFAVSDTEIGAEGTVMVPFRCTSTGPDGNVAAGTITTITNPGSVAGITAVTNPAAFTGGRERETDEEFRDRYYASVDYAGGVNADSIRAALQNLKCHAGADFGGQRNRTVPGFHADRQLRLNGAALPGNRVDEPHSGVHAVNRLTAVIRLQCHCAVTAGNCR
;
A
#
# COMPACT_ATOMS: atom_id res chain seq x y z
N MET A 1 -42.85 2.67 10.92
CA MET A 1 -41.63 3.42 10.50
C MET A 1 -41.54 3.19 9.03
N ASP A 2 -41.36 4.05 8.14
CA ASP A 2 -41.16 3.96 6.69
C ASP A 2 -42.36 4.26 5.79
N GLU A 3 -43.15 5.25 6.17
CA GLU A 3 -44.16 5.79 5.26
C GLU A 3 -43.53 6.31 3.94
N TYR A 4 -42.26 6.73 3.97
CA TYR A 4 -41.54 7.28 2.82
C TYR A 4 -40.48 6.36 2.27
N GLY A 5 -40.14 5.25 2.94
CA GLY A 5 -39.11 4.31 2.51
C GLY A 5 -37.69 4.92 2.43
N TRP A 6 -37.40 5.92 3.26
CA TRP A 6 -36.10 6.58 3.33
C TRP A 6 -35.18 5.94 4.37
N GLY A 7 -33.87 6.12 4.21
CA GLY A 7 -32.89 5.58 5.15
C GLY A 7 -32.54 4.13 4.83
N LEU A 8 -32.38 3.29 5.85
CA LEU A 8 -31.94 1.91 5.69
C LEU A 8 -33.08 1.02 5.18
N THR A 9 -32.91 0.47 3.99
CA THR A 9 -33.87 -0.45 3.34
C THR A 9 -33.23 -1.82 3.12
N SER A 10 -34.02 -2.81 2.67
CA SER A 10 -33.50 -4.13 2.30
C SER A 10 -32.52 -4.09 1.10
N ALA A 11 -32.56 -3.03 0.30
CA ALA A 11 -31.65 -2.81 -0.83
C ALA A 11 -30.44 -1.93 -0.48
N GLY A 12 -30.33 -1.47 0.78
CA GLY A 12 -29.29 -0.57 1.22
C GLY A 12 -29.84 0.78 1.71
N PHE A 13 -28.97 1.78 1.78
CA PHE A 13 -29.38 3.12 2.19
C PHE A 13 -30.02 3.89 1.02
N ARG A 14 -31.27 4.36 1.23
CA ARG A 14 -31.97 5.20 0.27
C ARG A 14 -31.97 6.64 0.75
N ARG A 15 -31.27 7.49 0.03
CA ARG A 15 -31.29 8.94 0.24
C ARG A 15 -32.52 9.55 -0.42
N PRO A 16 -33.35 10.33 0.31
CA PRO A 16 -34.41 11.12 -0.31
C PRO A 16 -33.81 12.26 -1.15
N THR A 17 -34.46 12.58 -2.24
CA THR A 17 -34.16 13.78 -3.02
C THR A 17 -34.67 15.03 -2.33
N TYR A 18 -34.15 16.20 -2.72
CA TYR A 18 -34.63 17.49 -2.22
C TYR A 18 -36.16 17.66 -2.41
N ASN A 19 -36.68 17.25 -3.58
CA ASN A 19 -38.12 17.37 -3.88
C ASN A 19 -38.97 16.45 -3.00
N GLU A 20 -38.56 15.21 -2.80
CA GLU A 20 -39.26 14.28 -1.89
C GLU A 20 -39.30 14.83 -0.45
N LEU A 21 -38.17 15.43 0.00
CA LEU A 21 -38.13 16.08 1.32
C LEU A 21 -39.06 17.28 1.39
N LEU A 22 -39.07 18.11 0.36
CA LEU A 22 -39.95 19.30 0.31
C LEU A 22 -41.39 18.89 0.26
N ASP A 23 -41.77 17.92 -0.58
CA ASP A 23 -43.14 17.43 -0.70
C ASP A 23 -43.65 16.86 0.63
N ALA A 24 -42.84 16.08 1.34
CA ALA A 24 -43.18 15.55 2.66
C ALA A 24 -43.36 16.66 3.70
N LEU A 25 -42.50 17.68 3.70
CA LEU A 25 -42.59 18.83 4.58
C LEU A 25 -43.85 19.66 4.25
N GLU A 26 -44.15 19.89 2.98
CA GLU A 26 -45.35 20.62 2.54
C GLU A 26 -46.64 19.84 2.88
N HIS A 27 -46.63 18.51 2.70
CA HIS A 27 -47.75 17.65 3.09
C HIS A 27 -48.00 17.77 4.59
N LYS A 28 -46.96 17.62 5.41
CA LYS A 28 -47.08 17.73 6.86
C LYS A 28 -47.51 19.14 7.33
N ALA A 29 -47.02 20.16 6.64
CA ALA A 29 -47.44 21.55 6.93
C ALA A 29 -48.93 21.78 6.64
N ARG A 30 -49.47 21.23 5.53
CA ARG A 30 -50.92 21.33 5.24
C ARG A 30 -51.77 20.56 6.25
N GLU A 31 -51.29 19.42 6.73
CA GLU A 31 -51.95 18.66 7.79
C GLU A 31 -52.05 19.47 9.10
N LEU A 32 -50.94 20.14 9.48
CA LEU A 32 -50.87 20.86 10.77
C LEU A 32 -51.47 22.26 10.75
N PHE A 33 -51.30 23.00 9.64
CA PHE A 33 -51.72 24.40 9.50
C PHE A 33 -53.00 24.58 8.68
N GLY A 34 -53.56 23.47 8.19
CA GLY A 34 -54.74 23.44 7.34
C GLY A 34 -54.46 23.45 5.85
N ALA A 35 -55.41 22.92 5.06
CA ALA A 35 -55.25 22.73 3.61
C ALA A 35 -55.05 24.04 2.82
N THR A 36 -55.44 25.18 3.41
CA THR A 36 -55.30 26.51 2.80
C THR A 36 -53.98 27.22 3.11
N ALA A 37 -53.07 26.55 3.83
CA ALA A 37 -51.77 27.12 4.16
C ALA A 37 -51.02 27.56 2.89
N ASN A 38 -50.52 28.79 2.87
CA ASN A 38 -49.77 29.31 1.73
C ASN A 38 -48.33 28.83 1.78
N LEU A 39 -48.02 27.82 0.98
CA LEU A 39 -46.65 27.21 0.85
C LEU A 39 -45.96 27.60 -0.43
N THR A 40 -46.40 28.65 -1.11
CA THR A 40 -45.80 29.13 -2.35
C THR A 40 -44.35 29.53 -2.18
N VAL A 41 -43.59 29.56 -3.28
CA VAL A 41 -42.14 29.90 -3.30
C VAL A 41 -41.86 31.28 -2.65
N ARG A 42 -42.81 32.18 -2.62
CA ARG A 42 -42.68 33.55 -2.07
C ARG A 42 -43.31 33.73 -0.69
N SER A 43 -43.96 32.69 -0.17
CA SER A 43 -44.57 32.79 1.19
C SER A 43 -43.48 32.56 2.25
N PRO A 44 -43.55 33.24 3.42
CA PRO A 44 -42.60 33.04 4.49
C PRO A 44 -42.49 31.57 4.94
N LEU A 45 -43.64 30.89 5.09
CA LEU A 45 -43.70 29.48 5.47
C LEU A 45 -43.07 28.57 4.36
N GLY A 46 -43.44 28.83 3.09
CA GLY A 46 -42.85 28.07 1.97
C GLY A 46 -41.34 28.24 1.83
N LEU A 47 -40.80 29.45 2.07
CA LEU A 47 -39.35 29.67 2.10
C LEU A 47 -38.70 28.93 3.26
N PHE A 48 -39.30 28.91 4.44
CA PHE A 48 -38.80 28.22 5.61
C PHE A 48 -38.71 26.70 5.37
N LEU A 49 -39.74 26.09 4.80
CA LEU A 49 -39.75 24.68 4.45
C LEU A 49 -38.66 24.33 3.44
N ARG A 50 -38.37 25.20 2.47
CA ARG A 50 -37.29 25.01 1.50
C ARG A 50 -35.91 25.04 2.14
N ILE A 51 -35.71 25.93 3.13
CA ILE A 51 -34.45 25.94 3.90
C ILE A 51 -34.30 24.63 4.68
N PHE A 52 -35.36 24.15 5.32
CA PHE A 52 -35.29 22.85 6.02
C PHE A 52 -35.04 21.69 5.07
N ALA A 53 -35.75 21.64 3.92
CA ALA A 53 -35.53 20.60 2.92
C ALA A 53 -34.07 20.60 2.43
N TRP A 54 -33.47 21.78 2.24
CA TRP A 54 -32.07 21.90 1.85
C TRP A 54 -31.10 21.38 2.93
N ILE A 55 -31.30 21.76 4.18
CA ILE A 55 -30.50 21.29 5.33
C ILE A 55 -30.62 19.76 5.46
N LEU A 56 -31.85 19.22 5.41
CA LEU A 56 -32.10 17.78 5.48
C LEU A 56 -31.46 17.03 4.34
N ASN A 57 -31.46 17.58 3.12
CA ASN A 57 -30.81 16.96 1.98
C ASN A 57 -29.29 16.85 2.19
N ILE A 58 -28.64 17.86 2.79
CA ILE A 58 -27.23 17.79 3.18
C ILE A 58 -27.02 16.71 4.25
N LEU A 59 -27.89 16.68 5.29
CA LEU A 59 -27.79 15.70 6.36
C LEU A 59 -27.91 14.26 5.83
N PHE A 60 -28.87 13.99 4.95
CA PHE A 60 -29.02 12.68 4.32
C PHE A 60 -27.84 12.29 3.43
N SER A 61 -27.20 13.28 2.77
CA SER A 61 -25.96 13.03 2.03
C SER A 61 -24.85 12.55 2.95
N VAL A 62 -24.64 13.21 4.09
CA VAL A 62 -23.64 12.79 5.08
C VAL A 62 -23.95 11.42 5.67
N LEU A 63 -25.24 11.12 5.92
CA LEU A 63 -25.66 9.80 6.39
C LEU A 63 -25.37 8.69 5.36
N GLU A 64 -25.60 8.98 4.08
CA GLU A 64 -25.26 8.08 2.98
C GLU A 64 -23.74 7.80 2.92
N ASP A 65 -22.92 8.85 3.03
CA ASP A 65 -21.46 8.73 3.07
C ASP A 65 -20.99 7.88 4.27
N VAL A 66 -21.59 8.10 5.45
CA VAL A 66 -21.31 7.30 6.66
C VAL A 66 -21.72 5.84 6.46
N TYR A 67 -22.88 5.59 5.85
CA TYR A 67 -23.32 4.22 5.55
C TYR A 67 -22.35 3.53 4.59
N ASN A 68 -22.01 4.19 3.49
CA ASN A 68 -21.12 3.67 2.44
C ASN A 68 -19.68 3.45 2.94
N SER A 69 -19.25 4.22 3.94
CA SER A 69 -17.91 4.09 4.52
C SER A 69 -17.65 2.77 5.24
N ARG A 70 -18.68 1.96 5.50
CA ARG A 70 -18.60 0.67 6.19
C ARG A 70 -18.31 -0.50 5.27
N PHE A 71 -18.48 -0.34 3.97
CA PHE A 71 -18.32 -1.41 2.98
C PHE A 71 -17.10 -1.14 2.10
N VAL A 72 -16.27 -2.14 1.88
CA VAL A 72 -15.03 -2.02 1.10
C VAL A 72 -15.31 -1.57 -0.33
N ASP A 73 -16.43 -2.00 -0.92
CA ASP A 73 -16.82 -1.64 -2.29
C ASP A 73 -17.11 -0.15 -2.47
N THR A 74 -17.69 0.48 -1.44
CA THR A 74 -18.17 1.87 -1.50
C THR A 74 -17.34 2.83 -0.67
N ALA A 75 -16.53 2.33 0.27
CA ALA A 75 -15.65 3.16 1.08
C ALA A 75 -14.54 3.78 0.22
N VAL A 76 -14.20 5.03 0.51
CA VAL A 76 -13.15 5.77 -0.18
C VAL A 76 -12.17 6.39 0.82
N GLY A 77 -10.93 6.62 0.38
CA GLY A 77 -9.91 7.33 1.14
C GLY A 77 -9.67 6.72 2.52
N THR A 78 -9.77 7.55 3.57
CA THR A 78 -9.45 7.17 4.95
C THR A 78 -10.31 6.02 5.48
N SER A 79 -11.58 5.97 5.09
CA SER A 79 -12.50 4.91 5.52
C SER A 79 -12.08 3.55 4.97
N LEU A 80 -11.75 3.49 3.68
CA LEU A 80 -11.24 2.27 3.03
C LEU A 80 -9.92 1.81 3.68
N LEU A 81 -9.00 2.74 3.94
CA LEU A 81 -7.73 2.42 4.61
C LEU A 81 -7.93 1.89 6.04
N ASN A 82 -8.93 2.39 6.77
CA ASN A 82 -9.25 1.88 8.10
C ASN A 82 -9.82 0.46 8.06
N LEU A 83 -10.67 0.15 7.06
CA LEU A 83 -11.14 -1.22 6.83
C LEU A 83 -9.97 -2.17 6.54
N GLY A 84 -9.03 -1.76 5.70
CA GLY A 84 -7.83 -2.55 5.41
C GLY A 84 -6.94 -2.76 6.65
N ARG A 85 -6.80 -1.74 7.51
CA ARG A 85 -6.03 -1.86 8.75
C ARG A 85 -6.60 -2.93 9.70
N ALA A 86 -7.91 -3.12 9.71
CA ALA A 86 -8.55 -4.15 10.53
C ALA A 86 -8.06 -5.57 10.18
N ILE A 87 -7.66 -5.80 8.92
CA ILE A 87 -7.08 -7.07 8.45
C ILE A 87 -5.55 -7.01 8.28
N GLY A 88 -4.91 -5.96 8.80
CA GLY A 88 -3.45 -5.79 8.76
C GLY A 88 -2.88 -5.18 7.48
N LEU A 89 -3.72 -4.76 6.53
CA LEU A 89 -3.27 -4.10 5.31
C LEU A 89 -2.91 -2.63 5.56
N ARG A 90 -1.85 -2.19 4.88
CA ARG A 90 -1.43 -0.79 4.84
C ARG A 90 -1.31 -0.34 3.39
N VAL A 91 -1.66 0.92 3.13
CA VAL A 91 -1.49 1.53 1.81
C VAL A 91 -0.03 1.49 1.38
N LEU A 92 0.20 1.19 0.12
CA LEU A 92 1.51 1.28 -0.50
C LEU A 92 1.81 2.75 -0.80
N SER A 93 2.77 3.32 -0.07
CA SER A 93 3.21 4.69 -0.30
C SER A 93 3.94 4.83 -1.64
N ALA A 94 3.93 6.04 -2.20
CA ALA A 94 4.80 6.38 -3.32
C ALA A 94 6.26 6.13 -2.96
N GLN A 95 7.02 5.59 -3.90
CA GLN A 95 8.44 5.27 -3.72
C GLN A 95 9.27 5.92 -4.82
N LYS A 96 10.52 6.22 -4.45
CA LYS A 96 11.53 6.72 -5.36
C LYS A 96 12.26 5.55 -6.01
N ALA A 97 12.56 5.65 -7.30
CA ALA A 97 13.43 4.70 -7.97
C ALA A 97 14.84 4.75 -7.36
N SER A 98 15.49 3.62 -7.28
CA SER A 98 16.84 3.47 -6.76
C SER A 98 17.69 2.57 -7.64
N GLY A 99 19.00 2.80 -7.61
CA GLY A 99 19.96 2.04 -8.40
C GLY A 99 21.38 2.49 -8.09
N TYR A 100 22.31 2.01 -8.89
CA TYR A 100 23.72 2.37 -8.78
C TYR A 100 24.17 3.11 -10.02
N ILE A 101 25.03 4.11 -9.82
CA ILE A 101 25.68 4.88 -10.87
C ILE A 101 27.19 4.63 -10.76
N MET A 102 27.79 4.31 -11.88
CA MET A 102 29.25 4.27 -12.01
C MET A 102 29.75 5.69 -12.26
N VAL A 103 30.54 6.17 -11.33
CA VAL A 103 31.19 7.50 -11.39
C VAL A 103 32.65 7.32 -11.73
N THR A 104 33.17 8.07 -12.71
CA THR A 104 34.55 8.05 -13.16
C THR A 104 35.23 9.36 -12.81
N GLY A 105 36.40 9.27 -12.18
CA GLY A 105 37.18 10.43 -11.78
C GLY A 105 38.51 10.05 -11.14
N PRO A 106 39.34 11.01 -10.72
CA PRO A 106 40.63 10.75 -10.08
C PRO A 106 40.42 10.00 -8.74
N PRO A 107 41.39 9.08 -8.39
CA PRO A 107 41.38 8.47 -7.08
C PRO A 107 41.46 9.47 -5.93
N GLY A 108 40.74 9.17 -4.83
CA GLY A 108 40.70 10.02 -3.65
C GLY A 108 39.64 11.11 -3.70
N VAL A 109 38.91 11.30 -4.82
CA VAL A 109 37.79 12.22 -4.90
C VAL A 109 36.57 11.60 -4.24
N ILE A 110 35.91 12.38 -3.35
CA ILE A 110 34.71 11.95 -2.65
C ILE A 110 33.48 12.47 -3.40
N VAL A 111 32.57 11.57 -3.75
CA VAL A 111 31.23 11.89 -4.22
C VAL A 111 30.34 12.08 -2.97
N PRO A 112 29.92 13.31 -2.66
CA PRO A 112 29.17 13.56 -1.43
C PRO A 112 27.72 13.11 -1.55
N ALA A 113 27.12 12.75 -0.43
CA ALA A 113 25.69 12.52 -0.34
C ALA A 113 24.92 13.76 -0.79
N GLY A 114 23.80 13.53 -1.53
CA GLY A 114 23.04 14.62 -2.12
C GLY A 114 23.57 15.19 -3.44
N TRP A 115 24.72 14.70 -3.94
CA TRP A 115 25.23 15.10 -5.25
C TRP A 115 24.26 14.67 -6.36
N LEU A 116 24.02 15.57 -7.34
CA LEU A 116 22.96 15.43 -8.32
C LEU A 116 23.49 15.07 -9.72
N VAL A 117 22.84 14.12 -10.34
CA VAL A 117 22.97 13.77 -11.75
C VAL A 117 21.60 13.67 -12.39
N GLU A 118 21.54 13.73 -13.72
CA GLU A 118 20.27 13.71 -14.44
C GLU A 118 20.33 12.93 -15.74
N THR A 119 19.16 12.54 -16.23
CA THR A 119 18.99 12.03 -17.58
C THR A 119 18.87 13.17 -18.58
N ALA A 120 19.01 12.88 -19.88
CA ALA A 120 18.75 13.86 -20.95
C ALA A 120 17.32 14.43 -20.92
N ALA A 121 16.37 13.73 -20.30
CA ALA A 121 14.99 14.19 -20.06
C ALA A 121 14.83 15.10 -18.81
N GLY A 122 15.90 15.39 -18.06
CA GLY A 122 15.86 16.23 -16.88
C GLY A 122 15.40 15.52 -15.60
N ILE A 123 15.31 14.18 -15.59
CA ILE A 123 15.00 13.42 -14.37
C ILE A 123 16.24 13.35 -13.51
N GLN A 124 16.15 13.87 -12.27
CA GLN A 124 17.27 14.03 -11.37
C GLN A 124 17.38 12.89 -10.35
N PHE A 125 18.62 12.53 -10.03
CA PHE A 125 18.98 11.52 -9.04
C PHE A 125 20.05 12.09 -8.10
N PHE A 126 19.98 11.71 -6.82
CA PHE A 126 20.93 12.14 -5.81
C PHE A 126 21.69 10.96 -5.20
N ALA A 127 22.94 11.17 -4.86
CA ALA A 127 23.77 10.19 -4.14
C ALA A 127 23.25 10.00 -2.71
N VAL A 128 23.12 8.75 -2.26
CA VAL A 128 22.57 8.39 -0.95
C VAL A 128 23.62 8.53 0.16
N SER A 129 24.88 8.28 -0.16
CA SER A 129 26.00 8.27 0.81
C SER A 129 27.27 8.83 0.18
N ASP A 130 28.14 9.34 1.03
CA ASP A 130 29.50 9.69 0.64
C ASP A 130 30.23 8.44 0.17
N THR A 131 30.93 8.56 -0.98
CA THR A 131 31.67 7.44 -1.57
C THR A 131 32.94 7.95 -2.21
N GLU A 132 34.09 7.39 -1.83
CA GLU A 132 35.40 7.76 -2.37
C GLU A 132 35.72 6.96 -3.62
N ILE A 133 36.28 7.62 -4.64
CA ILE A 133 36.77 6.96 -5.86
C ILE A 133 38.08 6.24 -5.57
N GLY A 134 38.07 4.94 -5.76
CA GLY A 134 39.23 4.08 -5.54
C GLY A 134 40.35 4.26 -6.58
N ALA A 135 41.45 3.52 -6.41
CA ALA A 135 42.63 3.54 -7.31
C ALA A 135 42.34 3.21 -8.78
N GLU A 136 41.23 2.52 -9.04
CA GLU A 136 40.76 2.15 -10.37
C GLU A 136 40.17 3.34 -11.16
N GLY A 137 40.00 4.49 -10.53
CA GLY A 137 39.41 5.68 -11.14
C GLY A 137 37.89 5.57 -11.39
N THR A 138 37.25 4.52 -10.88
CA THR A 138 35.78 4.32 -10.97
C THR A 138 35.20 3.84 -9.65
N VAL A 139 33.94 4.21 -9.36
CA VAL A 139 33.23 3.72 -8.17
C VAL A 139 31.73 3.59 -8.44
N MET A 140 31.12 2.59 -7.82
CA MET A 140 29.68 2.37 -7.85
C MET A 140 29.04 3.06 -6.64
N VAL A 141 28.25 4.10 -6.90
CA VAL A 141 27.58 4.91 -5.87
C VAL A 141 26.08 4.62 -5.88
N PRO A 142 25.45 4.42 -4.72
CA PRO A 142 23.99 4.26 -4.65
C PRO A 142 23.29 5.62 -4.85
N PHE A 143 22.32 5.65 -5.75
CA PHE A 143 21.52 6.83 -6.06
C PHE A 143 20.04 6.55 -5.92
N ARG A 144 19.27 7.63 -5.65
CA ARG A 144 17.81 7.61 -5.66
C ARG A 144 17.28 8.78 -6.50
N CYS A 145 16.12 8.56 -7.14
CA CYS A 145 15.42 9.63 -7.84
C CYS A 145 15.01 10.74 -6.85
N THR A 146 15.01 11.99 -7.29
CA THR A 146 14.55 13.13 -6.48
C THR A 146 13.04 13.10 -6.27
N SER A 147 12.29 12.68 -7.29
CA SER A 147 10.83 12.51 -7.27
C SER A 147 10.42 11.06 -6.97
N THR A 148 9.24 10.91 -6.41
CA THR A 148 8.53 9.62 -6.33
C THR A 148 7.82 9.35 -7.65
N GLY A 149 7.46 8.10 -7.89
CA GLY A 149 6.70 7.73 -9.08
C GLY A 149 7.51 6.86 -10.06
N PRO A 150 6.86 6.36 -11.11
CA PRO A 150 7.45 5.47 -12.10
C PRO A 150 8.47 6.16 -13.02
N ASP A 151 8.43 7.49 -13.15
CA ASP A 151 9.30 8.27 -14.04
C ASP A 151 10.80 8.09 -13.72
N GLY A 152 11.10 7.81 -12.45
CA GLY A 152 12.46 7.50 -12.02
C GLY A 152 12.96 6.10 -12.44
N ASN A 153 12.09 5.23 -12.97
CA ASN A 153 12.48 3.90 -13.46
C ASN A 153 13.07 4.03 -14.87
N VAL A 154 14.33 4.37 -14.94
CA VAL A 154 15.03 4.63 -16.20
C VAL A 154 15.90 3.45 -16.62
N ALA A 155 16.06 3.25 -17.93
CA ALA A 155 16.88 2.17 -18.49
C ALA A 155 18.38 2.35 -18.17
N ALA A 156 19.15 1.29 -18.32
CA ALA A 156 20.61 1.35 -18.23
C ALA A 156 21.18 2.33 -19.26
N GLY A 157 22.22 3.07 -18.87
CA GLY A 157 22.94 4.02 -19.75
C GLY A 157 22.21 5.34 -20.02
N THR A 158 21.09 5.63 -19.36
CA THR A 158 20.32 6.87 -19.59
C THR A 158 20.74 8.06 -18.72
N ILE A 159 21.42 7.80 -17.60
CA ILE A 159 21.91 8.83 -16.70
C ILE A 159 23.34 9.18 -17.08
N THR A 160 23.53 10.31 -17.77
CA THR A 160 24.82 10.69 -18.36
C THR A 160 25.22 12.10 -18.05
N THR A 161 24.33 12.93 -17.47
CA THR A 161 24.55 14.35 -17.26
C THR A 161 24.80 14.64 -15.78
N ILE A 162 25.83 15.43 -15.50
CA ILE A 162 26.12 15.95 -14.17
C ILE A 162 25.41 17.29 -14.05
N THR A 163 24.45 17.41 -13.14
CA THR A 163 23.61 18.62 -12.98
C THR A 163 24.43 19.82 -12.50
N ASN A 164 25.43 19.57 -11.63
CA ASN A 164 26.27 20.63 -11.08
C ASN A 164 27.77 20.21 -11.13
N PRO A 165 28.42 20.30 -12.30
CA PRO A 165 29.76 19.81 -12.49
C PRO A 165 30.83 20.52 -11.65
N GLY A 166 30.54 21.74 -11.19
CA GLY A 166 31.45 22.51 -10.32
C GLY A 166 31.42 22.09 -8.85
N SER A 167 30.49 21.29 -8.41
CA SER A 167 30.33 20.92 -7.00
C SER A 167 31.31 19.86 -6.54
N VAL A 168 31.79 18.98 -7.44
CA VAL A 168 32.86 17.99 -7.18
C VAL A 168 33.85 18.04 -8.33
N ALA A 169 35.03 18.60 -8.04
CA ALA A 169 36.06 18.74 -9.07
C ALA A 169 36.65 17.37 -9.46
N GLY A 170 36.86 17.17 -10.75
CA GLY A 170 37.55 16.02 -11.27
C GLY A 170 36.67 14.85 -11.75
N ILE A 171 35.39 14.81 -11.48
CA ILE A 171 34.50 13.80 -12.06
C ILE A 171 34.37 14.04 -13.57
N THR A 172 34.67 13.03 -14.37
CA THR A 172 34.69 13.11 -15.82
C THR A 172 33.48 12.51 -16.50
N ALA A 173 32.89 11.44 -15.92
CA ALA A 173 31.74 10.79 -16.47
C ALA A 173 30.89 10.09 -15.41
N VAL A 174 29.60 9.95 -15.71
CA VAL A 174 28.63 9.19 -14.92
C VAL A 174 27.80 8.31 -15.87
N THR A 175 27.49 7.09 -15.43
CA THR A 175 26.56 6.21 -16.17
C THR A 175 25.91 5.21 -15.22
N ASN A 176 24.67 4.84 -15.48
CA ASN A 176 24.02 3.76 -14.76
C ASN A 176 24.17 2.44 -15.54
N PRO A 177 24.96 1.47 -15.08
CA PRO A 177 25.16 0.22 -15.80
C PRO A 177 23.93 -0.70 -15.79
N ALA A 178 23.01 -0.48 -14.84
CA ALA A 178 21.75 -1.20 -14.74
C ALA A 178 20.58 -0.22 -14.69
N ALA A 179 19.38 -0.71 -14.98
CA ALA A 179 18.17 0.09 -14.87
C ALA A 179 17.89 0.51 -13.41
N PHE A 180 17.38 1.71 -13.23
CA PHE A 180 16.80 2.13 -11.97
C PHE A 180 15.38 1.57 -11.84
N THR A 181 15.04 1.08 -10.66
CA THR A 181 13.76 0.40 -10.40
C THR A 181 13.20 0.77 -9.04
N GLY A 182 11.94 0.36 -8.78
CA GLY A 182 11.28 0.55 -7.49
C GLY A 182 10.53 1.88 -7.36
N GLY A 183 10.61 2.77 -8.36
CA GLY A 183 9.78 3.97 -8.41
C GLY A 183 8.32 3.61 -8.67
N ARG A 184 7.41 4.13 -7.85
CA ARG A 184 5.96 3.92 -8.01
C ARG A 184 5.19 5.08 -7.41
N GLU A 185 3.99 5.27 -7.93
CA GLU A 185 2.98 6.13 -7.33
C GLU A 185 2.45 5.55 -6.01
N ARG A 186 1.73 6.38 -5.27
CA ARG A 186 0.92 5.89 -4.16
C ARG A 186 -0.21 5.03 -4.71
N GLU A 187 -0.46 3.91 -4.05
CA GLU A 187 -1.57 3.02 -4.34
C GLU A 187 -2.90 3.78 -4.35
N THR A 188 -3.69 3.57 -5.39
CA THR A 188 -5.04 4.10 -5.53
C THR A 188 -6.03 3.32 -4.65
N ASP A 189 -7.21 3.89 -4.42
CA ASP A 189 -8.27 3.21 -3.67
C ASP A 189 -8.74 1.92 -4.39
N GLU A 190 -8.70 1.90 -5.72
CA GLU A 190 -9.06 0.73 -6.52
C GLU A 190 -8.04 -0.40 -6.37
N GLU A 191 -6.75 -0.11 -6.55
CA GLU A 191 -5.66 -1.07 -6.33
C GLU A 191 -5.65 -1.61 -4.89
N PHE A 192 -5.93 -0.72 -3.90
CA PHE A 192 -6.03 -1.12 -2.51
C PHE A 192 -7.22 -2.07 -2.26
N ARG A 193 -8.36 -1.83 -2.92
CA ARG A 193 -9.56 -2.67 -2.83
C ARG A 193 -9.30 -4.05 -3.43
N ASP A 194 -8.66 -4.13 -4.59
CA ASP A 194 -8.28 -5.40 -5.22
C ASP A 194 -7.35 -6.20 -4.30
N ARG A 195 -6.38 -5.54 -3.69
CA ARG A 195 -5.46 -6.17 -2.74
C ARG A 195 -6.16 -6.60 -1.44
N TYR A 196 -7.19 -5.85 -1.00
CA TYR A 196 -8.02 -6.21 0.15
C TYR A 196 -8.72 -7.54 -0.12
N TYR A 197 -9.42 -7.68 -1.25
CA TYR A 197 -10.10 -8.93 -1.60
C TYR A 197 -9.12 -10.08 -1.79
N ALA A 198 -8.03 -9.87 -2.49
CA ALA A 198 -6.99 -10.88 -2.62
C ALA A 198 -6.42 -11.34 -1.26
N SER A 199 -6.37 -10.45 -0.27
CA SER A 199 -5.89 -10.78 1.07
C SER A 199 -6.92 -11.54 1.91
N VAL A 200 -8.20 -11.22 1.78
CA VAL A 200 -9.30 -11.87 2.52
C VAL A 200 -9.61 -13.24 1.93
N ASP A 201 -9.66 -13.36 0.62
CA ASP A 201 -9.99 -14.60 -0.08
C ASP A 201 -8.94 -15.71 0.17
N TYR A 202 -7.70 -15.32 0.45
CA TYR A 202 -6.59 -16.26 0.67
C TYR A 202 -6.15 -16.38 2.13
N ALA A 203 -6.77 -15.66 3.05
CA ALA A 203 -6.44 -15.72 4.48
C ALA A 203 -6.93 -17.04 5.10
N GLY A 204 -6.06 -18.02 5.23
CA GLY A 204 -6.31 -19.23 6.02
C GLY A 204 -6.05 -20.57 5.34
N GLY A 205 -5.61 -20.58 4.09
CA GLY A 205 -5.23 -21.80 3.39
C GLY A 205 -3.71 -22.04 3.33
N VAL A 206 -3.27 -23.29 3.30
CA VAL A 206 -1.88 -23.67 2.98
C VAL A 206 -1.72 -23.84 1.46
N ASN A 207 -2.48 -23.08 0.68
CA ASN A 207 -2.44 -23.13 -0.78
C ASN A 207 -1.46 -22.08 -1.34
N ALA A 208 -1.13 -22.21 -2.62
CA ALA A 208 -0.19 -21.29 -3.30
C ALA A 208 -0.65 -19.84 -3.26
N ASP A 209 -1.95 -19.58 -3.19
CA ASP A 209 -2.54 -18.25 -3.22
C ASP A 209 -2.42 -17.55 -1.85
N SER A 210 -2.60 -18.28 -0.74
CA SER A 210 -2.35 -17.73 0.60
C SER A 210 -0.86 -17.38 0.80
N ILE A 211 0.05 -18.18 0.24
CA ILE A 211 1.50 -17.90 0.25
C ILE A 211 1.79 -16.65 -0.59
N ARG A 212 1.16 -16.52 -1.77
CA ARG A 212 1.32 -15.35 -2.63
C ARG A 212 0.83 -14.07 -1.96
N ALA A 213 -0.35 -14.10 -1.30
CA ALA A 213 -0.89 -12.97 -0.54
C ALA A 213 0.03 -12.58 0.62
N ALA A 214 0.56 -13.56 1.37
CA ALA A 214 1.53 -13.30 2.44
C ALA A 214 2.83 -12.66 1.90
N LEU A 215 3.33 -13.11 0.74
CA LEU A 215 4.51 -12.54 0.08
C LEU A 215 4.28 -11.12 -0.45
N GLN A 216 3.08 -10.81 -0.95
CA GLN A 216 2.72 -9.46 -1.36
C GLN A 216 2.72 -8.50 -0.17
N ASN A 217 2.19 -8.94 0.97
CA ASN A 217 2.22 -8.16 2.21
C ASN A 217 3.66 -7.95 2.73
N LEU A 218 4.55 -8.92 2.57
CA LEU A 218 5.98 -8.78 2.92
C LEU A 218 6.70 -7.74 2.03
N LYS A 219 6.37 -7.64 0.75
CA LYS A 219 6.92 -6.61 -0.14
C LYS A 219 6.59 -5.19 0.33
N CYS A 220 5.44 -4.99 0.99
CA CYS A 220 5.07 -3.71 1.57
C CYS A 220 5.97 -3.29 2.73
N HIS A 221 6.54 -4.24 3.47
CA HIS A 221 7.43 -3.97 4.60
C HIS A 221 8.90 -3.86 4.17
N ALA A 222 9.30 -4.49 3.07
CA ALA A 222 10.67 -4.45 2.55
C ALA A 222 11.05 -3.09 1.92
N GLY A 223 10.08 -2.24 1.61
CA GLY A 223 10.30 -0.88 1.11
C GLY A 223 10.54 0.18 2.20
N ALA A 224 10.36 -0.18 3.47
CA ALA A 224 10.66 0.67 4.61
C ALA A 224 11.99 0.23 5.22
N ASP A 225 13.06 0.88 4.79
CA ASP A 225 14.33 1.00 5.52
C ASP A 225 15.10 -0.31 5.83
N PHE A 226 15.78 -0.88 4.82
CA PHE A 226 16.96 -1.68 5.04
C PHE A 226 18.26 -0.85 5.03
N GLY A 227 18.19 0.32 5.67
CA GLY A 227 19.34 1.08 6.14
C GLY A 227 19.79 0.51 7.48
N GLY A 228 20.63 -0.52 7.46
CA GLY A 228 21.48 -0.88 8.57
C GLY A 228 20.85 -1.38 9.85
N GLN A 229 20.26 -2.58 9.86
CA GLN A 229 20.33 -3.45 11.04
C GLN A 229 20.27 -4.92 10.63
N ARG A 230 21.43 -5.56 10.62
CA ARG A 230 21.54 -7.01 10.73
C ARG A 230 20.97 -7.43 12.07
N ASN A 231 20.09 -8.42 12.05
CA ASN A 231 19.44 -9.06 13.20
C ASN A 231 18.27 -8.30 13.85
N ARG A 232 17.12 -8.34 13.16
CA ARG A 232 15.85 -8.39 13.91
C ARG A 232 15.22 -9.75 13.67
N THR A 233 15.37 -10.64 14.63
CA THR A 233 14.55 -11.84 14.78
C THR A 233 13.10 -11.41 14.92
N VAL A 234 12.25 -11.84 14.02
CA VAL A 234 10.80 -11.69 14.15
C VAL A 234 10.38 -12.50 15.37
N PRO A 235 9.77 -11.93 16.42
CA PRO A 235 9.33 -12.71 17.58
C PRO A 235 8.28 -13.72 17.15
N GLY A 236 8.55 -15.01 17.31
CA GLY A 236 7.62 -16.10 17.07
C GLY A 236 8.00 -17.10 15.98
N PHE A 237 9.12 -16.94 15.29
CA PHE A 237 9.62 -17.95 14.36
C PHE A 237 10.88 -18.63 14.90
N HIS A 238 10.72 -19.79 15.51
CA HIS A 238 11.83 -20.72 15.73
C HIS A 238 11.93 -21.66 14.52
N ALA A 239 13.04 -21.54 13.79
CA ALA A 239 13.40 -22.46 12.74
C ALA A 239 14.13 -23.67 13.36
N ASP A 240 13.47 -24.79 13.44
CA ASP A 240 14.18 -26.08 13.38
C ASP A 240 13.25 -27.21 12.95
N ARG A 241 13.33 -27.62 11.71
CA ARG A 241 13.24 -28.98 11.22
C ARG A 241 13.37 -29.08 9.71
N GLN A 242 14.42 -29.70 9.29
CA GLN A 242 14.61 -30.16 7.90
C GLN A 242 13.57 -31.21 7.54
N LEU A 243 12.71 -30.93 6.57
CA LEU A 243 11.94 -31.94 5.88
C LEU A 243 12.85 -32.63 4.87
N ARG A 244 13.35 -33.81 5.21
CA ARG A 244 13.91 -34.75 4.24
C ARG A 244 12.73 -35.50 3.60
N LEU A 245 12.45 -35.20 2.34
CA LEU A 245 11.65 -36.05 1.48
C LEU A 245 12.55 -37.19 0.96
N ASN A 246 12.71 -38.23 1.76
CA ASN A 246 13.19 -39.53 1.27
C ASN A 246 12.21 -40.56 1.81
N GLY A 247 11.54 -41.23 0.86
CA GLY A 247 10.65 -42.34 1.16
C GLY A 247 11.38 -43.46 1.90
N ALA A 248 10.89 -43.75 3.11
CA ALA A 248 11.11 -45.01 3.77
C ALA A 248 9.93 -45.27 4.67
N ALA A 249 9.45 -46.49 4.53
CA ALA A 249 8.25 -47.02 5.17
C ALA A 249 8.30 -47.02 6.69
N LEU A 250 7.16 -46.79 7.30
CA LEU A 250 6.93 -46.93 8.75
C LEU A 250 6.77 -48.42 9.14
N PRO A 251 7.36 -48.88 10.23
CA PRO A 251 6.91 -50.09 10.87
C PRO A 251 5.97 -49.82 12.04
N GLY A 252 4.87 -50.51 11.99
CA GLY A 252 4.07 -51.19 13.02
C GLY A 252 3.79 -50.50 14.35
N ASN A 253 2.54 -50.30 14.48
CA ASN A 253 1.76 -49.90 15.63
C ASN A 253 1.70 -51.00 16.72
N ARG A 254 1.78 -50.61 17.97
CA ARG A 254 1.17 -51.38 19.07
C ARG A 254 0.36 -50.45 19.98
N VAL A 255 -0.89 -50.77 20.10
CA VAL A 255 -1.94 -50.14 20.92
C VAL A 255 -1.80 -50.61 22.35
N ASP A 256 -1.87 -49.74 23.33
CA ASP A 256 -2.44 -49.96 24.65
C ASP A 256 -2.90 -48.60 25.26
N GLU A 257 -4.18 -48.53 25.61
CA GLU A 257 -4.93 -47.53 26.36
C GLU A 257 -4.86 -47.83 27.85
N PRO A 258 -5.41 -47.01 28.82
CA PRO A 258 -5.94 -45.65 28.77
C PRO A 258 -5.54 -44.79 30.04
N HIS A 259 -5.80 -43.52 30.08
CA HIS A 259 -6.49 -42.70 31.08
C HIS A 259 -6.05 -41.23 31.14
N SER A 260 -7.10 -40.38 31.25
CA SER A 260 -7.18 -39.02 31.78
C SER A 260 -6.57 -37.84 30.97
N GLY A 261 -7.48 -37.14 30.40
CA GLY A 261 -7.70 -35.73 30.15
C GLY A 261 -6.58 -34.72 30.36
N VAL A 262 -6.11 -34.16 29.25
CA VAL A 262 -5.79 -32.74 29.14
C VAL A 262 -5.84 -32.41 27.63
N HIS A 263 -6.63 -31.40 27.26
CA HIS A 263 -6.70 -30.87 25.91
C HIS A 263 -5.34 -30.32 25.47
N ALA A 264 -4.60 -31.06 24.66
CA ALA A 264 -3.44 -30.57 23.93
C ALA A 264 -3.89 -30.00 22.60
N VAL A 265 -3.95 -28.68 22.48
CA VAL A 265 -4.08 -27.99 21.22
C VAL A 265 -2.79 -28.17 20.44
N ASN A 266 -2.79 -29.08 19.49
CA ASN A 266 -1.67 -29.32 18.58
C ASN A 266 -1.59 -28.16 17.59
N ARG A 267 -0.75 -27.15 17.91
CA ARG A 267 -0.35 -26.11 16.94
C ARG A 267 0.74 -26.70 16.05
N LEU A 268 0.35 -27.14 14.87
CA LEU A 268 1.28 -27.37 13.77
C LEU A 268 1.83 -26.00 13.29
N THR A 269 3.03 -25.66 13.73
CA THR A 269 3.77 -24.52 13.20
C THR A 269 4.61 -25.01 12.02
N ALA A 270 4.16 -24.76 10.81
CA ALA A 270 4.97 -24.98 9.62
C ALA A 270 5.96 -23.82 9.47
N VAL A 271 7.25 -24.14 9.55
CA VAL A 271 8.33 -23.18 9.32
C VAL A 271 8.76 -23.26 7.86
N ILE A 272 8.47 -22.21 7.10
CA ILE A 272 8.97 -22.06 5.73
C ILE A 272 10.23 -21.19 5.79
N ARG A 273 11.39 -21.77 5.50
CA ARG A 273 12.65 -21.07 5.32
C ARG A 273 12.75 -20.60 3.87
N LEU A 274 12.43 -19.33 3.63
CA LEU A 274 12.71 -18.68 2.34
C LEU A 274 14.19 -18.33 2.27
N GLN A 275 14.95 -19.11 1.51
CA GLN A 275 16.31 -18.79 1.12
C GLN A 275 16.23 -17.88 -0.11
N CYS A 276 16.40 -16.57 0.09
CA CYS A 276 16.68 -15.67 -1.03
C CYS A 276 18.09 -15.98 -1.55
N HIS A 277 18.17 -16.68 -2.67
CA HIS A 277 19.41 -16.78 -3.44
C HIS A 277 19.62 -15.46 -4.17
N CYS A 278 20.41 -14.57 -3.59
CA CYS A 278 21.16 -13.62 -4.41
C CYS A 278 22.21 -14.42 -5.14
N ALA A 279 22.06 -14.61 -6.43
CA ALA A 279 23.10 -15.12 -7.29
C ALA A 279 24.24 -14.10 -7.35
N VAL A 280 25.19 -14.21 -6.43
CA VAL A 280 26.51 -13.63 -6.59
C VAL A 280 27.25 -14.59 -7.48
N THR A 281 27.37 -14.25 -8.76
CA THR A 281 28.31 -14.91 -9.66
C THR A 281 29.72 -14.65 -9.13
N ALA A 282 30.26 -15.65 -8.47
CA ALA A 282 31.69 -15.69 -8.11
C ALA A 282 32.50 -15.77 -9.40
N GLY A 283 33.11 -14.66 -9.80
CA GLY A 283 34.16 -14.61 -10.77
C GLY A 283 35.40 -15.29 -10.19
N ASN A 284 35.97 -16.21 -10.98
CA ASN A 284 37.17 -16.99 -10.72
C ASN A 284 38.31 -16.15 -10.13
N CYS A 285 38.83 -16.61 -8.98
CA CYS A 285 40.22 -16.38 -8.58
C CYS A 285 41.13 -17.37 -9.36
N ARG A 286 42.04 -16.84 -10.12
CA ARG A 286 43.39 -17.35 -10.34
C ARG A 286 44.37 -16.26 -10.01
#